data_9b278d8defe2b9ae2e36abf82617e890
#
_entry.id   9b278d8defe2b9ae2e36abf82617e890
#
_cell.length_a   1.000
_cell.length_b   1.000
_cell.length_c   1.000
_cell.angle_alpha   90.00
_cell.angle_beta   90.00
_cell.angle_gamma   90.00
#
_symmetry.space_group_name_H-M   'P 1'
#
loop_
_entity.id
_entity.type
_entity.pdbx_description
1 polymer ?
#
loop_
_entity_poly.entity_id
_entity_poly.type
_entity_poly.pdbx_seq_one_letter_code
_entity_poly.pdbx_strand_id
1 'polypeptide(L)'
;GFIPNPGLLFEPASKFTDIIEQSSNPDYWKEVILGSQRDRMVTAAATAVGINMTFLLPYSMLRKGWGKEHRGLASFDLSIGLFMPFFLATTCVMIASASQFHTKFDEGLLDSSKASALTKKLEGAYKKNLDAFKAKASKGAEPNETDKRLAAMLVSRDAYQLAGSLENLTGSKAVSQTVFGIGVLGMALSTIIILMLINGFTVTEMMGAEIGGMKHKIGSILPGITGALGFLFLW
;
A
#
# COMPACT_ATOMS: atom_id res chain seq x y z
N GLY A 1 -14.31 3.01 -15.12
CA GLY A 1 -14.79 1.78 -14.62
C GLY A 1 -14.17 1.33 -13.30
N PHE A 2 -15.03 1.10 -12.33
CA PHE A 2 -14.65 0.57 -11.01
C PHE A 2 -14.61 -0.95 -10.93
N ILE A 3 -14.94 -1.62 -12.01
CA ILE A 3 -14.84 -3.09 -12.07
C ILE A 3 -13.39 -3.40 -12.44
N PRO A 4 -12.66 -4.17 -11.60
CA PRO A 4 -11.33 -4.61 -11.96
C PRO A 4 -11.41 -5.32 -13.31
N ASN A 5 -10.77 -4.77 -14.32
CA ASN A 5 -10.71 -5.40 -15.63
C ASN A 5 -9.71 -6.56 -15.53
N PRO A 6 -10.15 -7.82 -15.62
CA PRO A 6 -9.25 -8.97 -15.58
C PRO A 6 -8.19 -8.92 -16.70
N GLY A 7 -8.45 -8.20 -17.77
CA GLY A 7 -7.49 -7.97 -18.85
C GLY A 7 -6.20 -7.29 -18.39
N LEU A 8 -6.25 -6.47 -17.32
CA LEU A 8 -5.06 -5.83 -16.74
C LEU A 8 -4.07 -6.83 -16.09
N LEU A 9 -4.44 -8.08 -15.94
CA LEU A 9 -3.51 -9.16 -15.57
C LEU A 9 -2.64 -9.62 -16.73
N PHE A 10 -3.07 -9.37 -17.97
CA PHE A 10 -2.47 -9.87 -19.19
C PHE A 10 -2.01 -8.76 -20.15
N GLU A 11 -2.54 -7.56 -19.98
CA GLU A 11 -2.21 -6.40 -20.82
C GLU A 11 -1.86 -5.17 -19.98
N PRO A 12 -0.92 -4.33 -20.42
CA PRO A 12 -0.66 -3.05 -19.77
C PRO A 12 -1.89 -2.15 -19.77
N ALA A 13 -2.02 -1.30 -18.74
CA ALA A 13 -3.06 -0.28 -18.73
C ALA A 13 -2.97 0.59 -20.00
N SER A 14 -4.11 0.92 -20.60
CA SER A 14 -4.22 1.55 -21.94
C SER A 14 -3.32 2.76 -22.14
N LYS A 15 -3.17 3.61 -21.12
CA LYS A 15 -2.26 4.78 -21.19
C LYS A 15 -0.77 4.44 -21.30
N PHE A 16 -0.37 3.23 -20.91
CA PHE A 16 1.01 2.78 -21.07
C PHE A 16 1.24 2.16 -22.44
N THR A 17 0.22 1.60 -23.09
CA THR A 17 0.35 0.93 -24.38
C THR A 17 0.97 1.85 -25.42
N ASP A 18 0.41 3.05 -25.59
CA ASP A 18 0.88 4.03 -26.57
C ASP A 18 2.32 4.50 -26.30
N ILE A 19 2.70 4.57 -25.01
CA ILE A 19 4.05 4.98 -24.59
C ILE A 19 5.06 3.84 -24.83
N ILE A 20 4.65 2.60 -24.54
CA ILE A 20 5.49 1.40 -24.71
C ILE A 20 5.85 1.21 -26.18
N GLU A 21 4.91 1.41 -27.09
CA GLU A 21 5.13 1.25 -28.54
C GLU A 21 6.19 2.22 -29.07
N GLN A 22 6.40 3.36 -28.45
CA GLN A 22 7.40 4.37 -28.81
C GLN A 22 8.77 4.12 -28.15
N SER A 23 8.92 3.10 -27.30
CA SER A 23 10.14 2.76 -26.61
C SER A 23 11.11 2.01 -27.53
N SER A 24 12.39 1.98 -27.18
CA SER A 24 13.40 1.21 -27.94
C SER A 24 13.26 -0.31 -27.75
N ASN A 25 12.63 -0.74 -26.66
CA ASN A 25 12.35 -2.16 -26.38
C ASN A 25 10.96 -2.33 -25.76
N PRO A 26 9.91 -2.39 -26.59
CA PRO A 26 8.53 -2.53 -26.11
C PRO A 26 8.28 -3.78 -25.27
N ASP A 27 8.87 -4.91 -25.63
CA ASP A 27 8.67 -6.19 -24.93
C ASP A 27 9.18 -6.14 -23.50
N TYR A 28 10.35 -5.53 -23.29
CA TYR A 28 10.90 -5.34 -21.94
C TYR A 28 9.97 -4.52 -21.05
N TRP A 29 9.51 -3.36 -21.53
CA TRP A 29 8.64 -2.49 -20.74
C TRP A 29 7.27 -3.09 -20.50
N LYS A 30 6.75 -3.83 -21.49
CA LYS A 30 5.52 -4.58 -21.34
C LYS A 30 5.63 -5.60 -20.20
N GLU A 31 6.71 -6.38 -20.15
CA GLU A 31 6.95 -7.36 -19.07
C GLU A 31 7.09 -6.69 -17.71
N VAL A 32 7.85 -5.60 -17.58
CA VAL A 32 8.07 -4.87 -16.34
C VAL A 32 6.78 -4.24 -15.82
N ILE A 33 5.99 -3.62 -16.70
CA ILE A 33 4.72 -3.00 -16.33
C ILE A 33 3.71 -4.05 -15.93
N LEU A 34 3.57 -5.15 -16.68
CA LEU A 34 2.69 -6.26 -16.33
C LEU A 34 3.08 -6.91 -15.01
N GLY A 35 4.38 -7.13 -14.78
CA GLY A 35 4.89 -7.63 -13.50
C GLY A 35 4.47 -6.71 -12.34
N SER A 36 4.71 -5.42 -12.48
CA SER A 36 4.32 -4.43 -11.48
C SER A 36 2.80 -4.36 -11.26
N GLN A 37 1.99 -4.47 -12.31
CA GLN A 37 0.53 -4.50 -12.20
C GLN A 37 0.05 -5.75 -11.43
N ARG A 38 0.59 -6.93 -11.77
CA ARG A 38 0.25 -8.19 -11.09
C ARG A 38 0.64 -8.15 -9.62
N ASP A 39 1.85 -7.71 -9.30
CA ASP A 39 2.32 -7.59 -7.92
C ASP A 39 1.43 -6.65 -7.10
N ARG A 40 1.03 -5.51 -7.67
CA ARG A 40 0.12 -4.57 -7.01
C ARG A 40 -1.27 -5.16 -6.81
N MET A 41 -1.81 -5.89 -7.79
CA MET A 41 -3.12 -6.54 -7.68
C MET A 41 -3.09 -7.65 -6.63
N VAL A 42 -2.07 -8.50 -6.63
CA VAL A 42 -1.89 -9.56 -5.62
C VAL A 42 -1.72 -8.97 -4.23
N THR A 43 -0.89 -7.93 -4.08
CA THR A 43 -0.71 -7.24 -2.80
C THR A 43 -2.01 -6.61 -2.32
N ALA A 44 -2.76 -5.95 -3.20
CA ALA A 44 -4.06 -5.36 -2.84
C ALA A 44 -5.07 -6.43 -2.41
N ALA A 45 -5.14 -7.55 -3.11
CA ALA A 45 -6.00 -8.67 -2.75
C ALA A 45 -5.58 -9.31 -1.41
N ALA A 46 -4.28 -9.50 -1.19
CA ALA A 46 -3.75 -10.08 0.04
C ALA A 46 -3.96 -9.17 1.27
N THR A 47 -3.96 -7.85 1.08
CA THR A 47 -4.17 -6.88 2.16
C THR A 47 -5.63 -6.53 2.40
N ALA A 48 -6.52 -6.76 1.42
CA ALA A 48 -7.95 -6.46 1.53
C ALA A 48 -8.66 -7.32 2.59
N VAL A 49 -8.23 -8.57 2.76
CA VAL A 49 -8.76 -9.48 3.78
C VAL A 49 -7.71 -9.68 4.86
N GLY A 50 -7.75 -8.82 5.87
CA GLY A 50 -6.87 -8.96 7.03
C GLY A 50 -7.22 -10.22 7.82
N ILE A 51 -6.31 -11.18 7.92
CA ILE A 51 -6.38 -12.34 8.84
C ILE A 51 -6.81 -11.91 10.25
N ASN A 52 -6.36 -10.72 10.66
CA ASN A 52 -6.67 -10.09 11.92
C ASN A 52 -8.17 -9.93 12.16
N MET A 53 -8.91 -9.45 11.15
CA MET A 53 -10.37 -9.29 11.23
C MET A 53 -11.07 -10.63 11.30
N THR A 54 -10.66 -11.59 10.48
CA THR A 54 -11.25 -12.93 10.45
C THR A 54 -11.04 -13.68 11.77
N PHE A 55 -9.88 -13.50 12.39
CA PHE A 55 -9.57 -14.12 13.68
C PHE A 55 -10.28 -13.41 14.84
N LEU A 56 -10.24 -12.08 14.89
CA LEU A 56 -10.75 -11.31 16.03
C LEU A 56 -12.29 -11.20 16.06
N LEU A 57 -12.94 -11.26 14.91
CA LEU A 57 -14.39 -11.12 14.79
C LEU A 57 -15.18 -12.13 15.62
N PRO A 58 -14.88 -13.45 15.57
CA PRO A 58 -15.58 -14.44 16.40
C PRO A 58 -15.46 -14.15 17.90
N TYR A 59 -14.27 -13.80 18.37
CA TYR A 59 -14.07 -13.43 19.80
C TYR A 59 -14.85 -12.20 20.19
N SER A 60 -14.89 -11.20 19.34
CA SER A 60 -15.66 -9.97 19.56
C SER A 60 -17.16 -10.27 19.63
N MET A 61 -17.69 -11.13 18.76
CA MET A 61 -19.09 -11.53 18.77
C MET A 61 -19.45 -12.33 20.02
N LEU A 62 -18.63 -13.33 20.38
CA LEU A 62 -18.82 -14.13 21.59
C LEU A 62 -18.78 -13.26 22.85
N ARG A 63 -17.89 -12.30 22.92
CA ARG A 63 -17.79 -11.36 24.05
C ARG A 63 -18.98 -10.44 24.17
N LYS A 64 -19.63 -10.10 23.06
CA LYS A 64 -20.90 -9.32 23.03
C LYS A 64 -22.14 -10.20 23.33
N GLY A 65 -21.95 -11.52 23.48
CA GLY A 65 -23.06 -12.47 23.63
C GLY A 65 -23.87 -12.68 22.35
N TRP A 66 -23.29 -12.39 21.21
CA TRP A 66 -23.96 -12.53 19.91
C TRP A 66 -23.91 -13.98 19.43
N GLY A 67 -25.06 -14.67 19.55
CA GLY A 67 -25.26 -16.00 19.01
C GLY A 67 -25.82 -16.00 17.57
N LYS A 68 -26.35 -17.13 17.16
CA LYS A 68 -26.90 -17.33 15.80
C LYS A 68 -28.08 -16.38 15.50
N GLU A 69 -28.84 -16.01 16.51
CA GLU A 69 -29.96 -15.06 16.45
C GLU A 69 -29.54 -13.63 16.08
N HIS A 70 -28.27 -13.28 16.31
CA HIS A 70 -27.74 -11.95 16.03
C HIS A 70 -27.06 -11.84 14.66
N ARG A 71 -27.17 -12.87 13.77
CA ARG A 71 -26.50 -12.85 12.45
C ARG A 71 -26.89 -11.65 11.60
N GLY A 72 -28.16 -11.27 11.60
CA GLY A 72 -28.64 -10.08 10.87
C GLY A 72 -28.00 -8.81 11.37
N LEU A 73 -27.90 -8.65 12.69
CA LEU A 73 -27.27 -7.50 13.32
C LEU A 73 -25.76 -7.45 13.03
N ALA A 74 -25.06 -8.57 13.10
CA ALA A 74 -23.64 -8.66 12.77
C ALA A 74 -23.38 -8.32 11.31
N SER A 75 -24.22 -8.81 10.39
CA SER A 75 -24.10 -8.48 8.96
C SER A 75 -24.36 -6.98 8.71
N PHE A 76 -25.31 -6.40 9.38
CA PHE A 76 -25.61 -4.96 9.29
C PHE A 76 -24.45 -4.12 9.83
N ASP A 77 -23.92 -4.45 11.00
CA ASP A 77 -22.79 -3.77 11.64
C ASP A 77 -21.55 -3.79 10.74
N LEU A 78 -21.22 -4.95 10.17
CA LEU A 78 -20.10 -5.10 9.21
C LEU A 78 -20.33 -4.35 7.91
N SER A 79 -21.54 -4.34 7.39
CA SER A 79 -21.85 -3.66 6.13
C SER A 79 -21.74 -2.14 6.27
N ILE A 80 -22.29 -1.57 7.33
CA ILE A 80 -22.28 -0.12 7.53
C ILE A 80 -20.99 0.34 8.21
N GLY A 81 -20.52 -0.38 9.22
CA GLY A 81 -19.34 0.03 9.98
C GLY A 81 -18.01 -0.25 9.29
N LEU A 82 -17.95 -1.23 8.39
CA LEU A 82 -16.72 -1.61 7.73
C LEU A 82 -16.78 -1.44 6.21
N PHE A 83 -17.72 -2.12 5.55
CA PHE A 83 -17.74 -2.19 4.08
C PHE A 83 -17.94 -0.82 3.44
N MET A 84 -18.95 -0.07 3.87
CA MET A 84 -19.24 1.26 3.28
C MET A 84 -18.11 2.27 3.48
N PRO A 85 -17.57 2.49 4.70
CA PRO A 85 -16.44 3.41 4.90
C PRO A 85 -15.19 2.96 4.15
N PHE A 86 -14.89 1.66 4.14
CA PHE A 86 -13.75 1.11 3.40
C PHE A 86 -13.89 1.36 1.89
N PHE A 87 -15.05 1.07 1.32
CA PHE A 87 -15.31 1.27 -0.10
C PHE A 87 -15.18 2.75 -0.50
N LEU A 88 -15.79 3.65 0.26
CA LEU A 88 -15.72 5.08 0.00
C LEU A 88 -14.28 5.61 0.13
N ALA A 89 -13.60 5.30 1.22
CA ALA A 89 -12.24 5.76 1.46
C ALA A 89 -11.27 5.24 0.40
N THR A 90 -11.34 3.93 0.10
CA THR A 90 -10.47 3.31 -0.92
C THR A 90 -10.72 3.90 -2.30
N THR A 91 -11.99 4.13 -2.65
CA THR A 91 -12.36 4.77 -3.92
C THR A 91 -11.80 6.18 -4.04
N CYS A 92 -11.95 7.00 -3.00
CA CYS A 92 -11.40 8.36 -2.99
C CYS A 92 -9.87 8.37 -3.11
N VAL A 93 -9.18 7.50 -2.38
CA VAL A 93 -7.73 7.38 -2.44
C VAL A 93 -7.26 6.90 -3.82
N MET A 94 -7.94 5.92 -4.41
CA MET A 94 -7.60 5.45 -5.76
C MET A 94 -7.77 6.54 -6.82
N ILE A 95 -8.87 7.29 -6.79
CA ILE A 95 -9.10 8.40 -7.72
C ILE A 95 -8.04 9.49 -7.54
N ALA A 96 -7.78 9.90 -6.31
CA ALA A 96 -6.77 10.91 -6.00
C ALA A 96 -5.37 10.47 -6.46
N SER A 97 -4.96 9.24 -6.14
CA SER A 97 -3.67 8.69 -6.55
C SER A 97 -3.56 8.56 -8.07
N ALA A 98 -4.60 8.07 -8.74
CA ALA A 98 -4.61 7.95 -10.19
C ALA A 98 -4.50 9.33 -10.87
N SER A 99 -5.19 10.35 -10.36
CA SER A 99 -5.12 11.70 -10.92
C SER A 99 -3.75 12.35 -10.77
N GLN A 100 -3.02 12.03 -9.70
CA GLN A 100 -1.74 12.65 -9.38
C GLN A 100 -0.53 11.88 -9.90
N PHE A 101 -0.61 10.56 -9.98
CA PHE A 101 0.58 9.73 -10.23
C PHE A 101 0.52 8.89 -11.51
N HIS A 102 -0.69 8.60 -12.04
CA HIS A 102 -0.79 7.73 -13.20
C HIS A 102 -0.17 8.39 -14.43
N THR A 103 0.85 7.76 -15.00
CA THR A 103 1.67 8.25 -16.12
C THR A 103 2.40 9.59 -15.86
N LYS A 104 2.48 10.04 -14.62
CA LYS A 104 3.23 11.24 -14.24
C LYS A 104 4.55 10.87 -13.57
N PHE A 105 5.55 11.70 -13.77
CA PHE A 105 6.88 11.55 -13.17
C PHE A 105 7.44 12.90 -12.76
N ASP A 106 8.51 12.91 -11.96
CA ASP A 106 9.22 14.13 -11.59
C ASP A 106 10.09 14.59 -12.78
N GLU A 107 9.79 15.74 -13.34
CA GLU A 107 10.50 16.28 -14.50
C GLU A 107 12.00 16.50 -14.22
N GLY A 108 12.37 16.74 -12.96
CA GLY A 108 13.75 16.89 -12.54
C GLY A 108 14.60 15.63 -12.72
N LEU A 109 13.99 14.45 -12.91
CA LEU A 109 14.71 13.21 -13.24
C LEU A 109 15.24 13.20 -14.68
N LEU A 110 14.58 13.91 -15.58
CA LEU A 110 15.00 14.04 -16.98
C LEU A 110 15.76 15.34 -17.25
N ASP A 111 15.36 16.42 -16.55
CA ASP A 111 15.93 17.76 -16.73
C ASP A 111 16.53 18.24 -15.39
N SER A 112 17.86 18.26 -15.32
CA SER A 112 18.58 18.68 -14.12
C SER A 112 18.31 20.13 -13.72
N SER A 113 17.82 20.97 -14.62
CA SER A 113 17.46 22.37 -14.32
C SER A 113 16.24 22.48 -13.40
N LYS A 114 15.37 21.44 -13.39
CA LYS A 114 14.15 21.34 -12.57
C LYS A 114 14.34 20.44 -11.34
N ALA A 115 15.58 20.04 -11.05
CA ALA A 115 15.86 19.14 -9.93
C ALA A 115 15.50 19.75 -8.58
N SER A 116 14.75 19.03 -7.77
CA SER A 116 14.32 19.37 -6.42
C SER A 116 14.97 18.45 -5.38
N ALA A 117 14.78 18.76 -4.10
CA ALA A 117 15.20 17.85 -3.01
C ALA A 117 14.52 16.47 -3.12
N LEU A 118 13.32 16.41 -3.71
CA LEU A 118 12.60 15.18 -4.00
C LEU A 118 13.26 14.39 -5.12
N THR A 119 13.67 15.06 -6.20
CA THR A 119 14.37 14.46 -7.35
C THR A 119 15.60 13.68 -6.89
N LYS A 120 16.41 14.24 -5.98
CA LYS A 120 17.59 13.57 -5.41
C LYS A 120 17.27 12.25 -4.71
N LYS A 121 16.11 12.18 -4.02
CA LYS A 121 15.66 10.93 -3.37
C LYS A 121 15.23 9.88 -4.38
N LEU A 122 14.66 10.30 -5.50
CA LEU A 122 14.16 9.41 -6.55
C LEU A 122 15.23 8.95 -7.53
N GLU A 123 16.34 9.68 -7.61
CA GLU A 123 17.42 9.46 -8.57
C GLU A 123 18.02 8.04 -8.48
N GLY A 124 18.19 7.51 -7.26
CA GLY A 124 18.71 6.15 -7.07
C GLY A 124 17.77 5.08 -7.65
N ALA A 125 16.47 5.21 -7.44
CA ALA A 125 15.48 4.29 -8.00
C ALA A 125 15.35 4.44 -9.53
N TYR A 126 15.44 5.66 -10.03
CA TYR A 126 15.46 5.95 -11.46
C TYR A 126 16.66 5.31 -12.14
N LYS A 127 17.88 5.51 -11.61
CA LYS A 127 19.10 4.87 -12.13
C LYS A 127 18.98 3.35 -12.12
N LYS A 128 18.47 2.77 -11.03
CA LYS A 128 18.23 1.32 -10.95
C LYS A 128 17.32 0.81 -12.06
N ASN A 129 16.26 1.53 -12.39
CA ASN A 129 15.35 1.16 -13.48
C ASN A 129 16.05 1.23 -14.85
N LEU A 130 16.88 2.26 -15.07
CA LEU A 130 17.66 2.39 -16.30
C LEU A 130 18.75 1.32 -16.42
N ASP A 131 19.45 1.00 -15.35
CA ASP A 131 20.48 -0.03 -15.34
C ASP A 131 19.87 -1.41 -15.58
N ALA A 132 18.68 -1.68 -14.99
CA ALA A 132 17.93 -2.90 -15.27
C ALA A 132 17.51 -3.01 -16.74
N PHE A 133 17.10 -1.89 -17.34
CA PHE A 133 16.82 -1.82 -18.77
C PHE A 133 18.07 -2.14 -19.60
N LYS A 134 19.19 -1.46 -19.34
CA LYS A 134 20.45 -1.68 -20.05
C LYS A 134 20.97 -3.12 -19.94
N ALA A 135 20.76 -3.76 -18.79
CA ALA A 135 21.18 -5.13 -18.54
C ALA A 135 20.35 -6.16 -19.31
N LYS A 136 19.06 -5.89 -19.53
CA LYS A 136 18.11 -6.82 -20.17
C LYS A 136 17.79 -6.46 -21.63
N ALA A 137 17.94 -5.21 -22.02
CA ALA A 137 17.76 -4.81 -23.40
C ALA A 137 18.86 -5.46 -24.27
N SER A 138 18.49 -5.91 -25.44
CA SER A 138 19.40 -6.55 -26.41
C SER A 138 20.68 -5.73 -26.57
N LYS A 139 21.85 -6.39 -26.45
CA LYS A 139 23.21 -5.83 -26.44
C LYS A 139 23.33 -4.46 -27.11
N GLY A 140 23.48 -3.39 -26.32
CA GLY A 140 23.92 -2.09 -26.81
C GLY A 140 22.83 -1.09 -27.18
N ALA A 141 21.56 -1.35 -26.91
CA ALA A 141 20.51 -0.35 -27.10
C ALA A 141 20.63 0.74 -26.02
N GLU A 142 21.05 1.94 -26.40
CA GLU A 142 20.95 3.10 -25.51
C GLU A 142 19.48 3.46 -25.30
N PRO A 143 19.09 3.78 -24.05
CA PRO A 143 17.72 4.15 -23.75
C PRO A 143 17.35 5.47 -24.45
N ASN A 144 16.28 5.42 -25.25
CA ASN A 144 15.73 6.61 -25.89
C ASN A 144 15.01 7.50 -24.85
N GLU A 145 14.50 8.65 -25.27
CA GLU A 145 13.76 9.57 -24.39
C GLU A 145 12.50 8.93 -23.79
N THR A 146 11.85 8.04 -24.52
CA THR A 146 10.66 7.31 -24.04
C THR A 146 11.03 6.29 -22.98
N ASP A 147 12.16 5.59 -23.13
CA ASP A 147 12.68 4.65 -22.13
C ASP A 147 13.02 5.38 -20.82
N LYS A 148 13.64 6.54 -20.90
CA LYS A 148 13.93 7.38 -19.74
C LYS A 148 12.64 7.84 -19.05
N ARG A 149 11.62 8.23 -19.81
CA ARG A 149 10.30 8.59 -19.28
C ARG A 149 9.63 7.40 -18.60
N LEU A 150 9.63 6.22 -19.20
CA LEU A 150 9.08 5.01 -18.60
C LEU A 150 9.82 4.63 -17.31
N ALA A 151 11.16 4.69 -17.30
CA ALA A 151 11.94 4.47 -16.10
C ALA A 151 11.59 5.45 -14.97
N ALA A 152 11.35 6.73 -15.30
CA ALA A 152 10.94 7.75 -14.34
C ALA A 152 9.50 7.55 -13.83
N MET A 153 8.57 7.13 -14.69
CA MET A 153 7.17 6.82 -14.31
C MET A 153 7.07 5.63 -13.35
N LEU A 154 7.96 4.64 -13.50
CA LEU A 154 7.97 3.42 -12.70
C LEU A 154 8.73 3.54 -11.38
N VAL A 155 9.25 4.72 -11.05
CA VAL A 155 9.86 4.98 -9.74
C VAL A 155 8.81 4.86 -8.65
N SER A 156 9.07 4.01 -7.65
CA SER A 156 8.19 3.84 -6.49
C SER A 156 8.08 5.14 -5.70
N ARG A 157 6.85 5.50 -5.35
CA ARG A 157 6.53 6.67 -4.53
C ARG A 157 6.46 6.28 -3.06
N ASP A 158 6.99 7.12 -2.20
CA ASP A 158 6.91 6.94 -0.74
C ASP A 158 5.69 7.65 -0.12
N ALA A 159 5.48 7.43 1.18
CA ALA A 159 4.38 8.02 1.93
C ALA A 159 4.44 9.56 1.96
N TYR A 160 5.63 10.15 1.93
CA TYR A 160 5.79 11.62 1.92
C TYR A 160 5.36 12.23 0.59
N GLN A 161 5.58 11.52 -0.50
CA GLN A 161 5.14 11.95 -1.83
C GLN A 161 3.63 11.85 -1.97
N LEU A 162 3.01 10.79 -1.38
CA LEU A 162 1.57 10.72 -1.27
C LEU A 162 1.01 11.88 -0.43
N ALA A 163 1.62 12.19 0.71
CA ALA A 163 1.24 13.34 1.52
C ALA A 163 1.34 14.66 0.72
N GLY A 164 2.40 14.81 -0.08
CA GLY A 164 2.58 15.96 -0.97
C GLY A 164 1.48 16.10 -2.02
N SER A 165 0.90 14.99 -2.50
CA SER A 165 -0.22 15.05 -3.46
C SER A 165 -1.50 15.66 -2.88
N LEU A 166 -1.66 15.62 -1.55
CA LEU A 166 -2.77 16.26 -0.85
C LEU A 166 -2.59 17.78 -0.70
N GLU A 167 -1.40 18.31 -0.96
CA GLU A 167 -1.12 19.75 -0.90
C GLU A 167 -2.03 20.53 -1.86
N ASN A 168 -2.27 20.00 -3.04
CA ASN A 168 -3.19 20.59 -4.02
C ASN A 168 -4.65 20.65 -3.52
N LEU A 169 -5.03 19.79 -2.59
CA LEU A 169 -6.37 19.74 -2.00
C LEU A 169 -6.48 20.64 -0.76
N THR A 170 -5.41 20.73 0.03
CA THR A 170 -5.40 21.46 1.31
C THR A 170 -4.89 22.89 1.19
N GLY A 171 -4.26 23.23 0.07
CA GLY A 171 -3.60 24.53 -0.15
C GLY A 171 -2.36 24.76 0.72
N SER A 172 -1.96 23.80 1.55
CA SER A 172 -0.81 23.93 2.46
C SER A 172 -0.08 22.62 2.66
N LYS A 173 1.21 22.63 2.39
CA LYS A 173 2.09 21.47 2.59
C LYS A 173 2.13 21.00 4.05
N ALA A 174 2.19 21.94 4.99
CA ALA A 174 2.23 21.62 6.42
C ALA A 174 0.93 20.93 6.88
N VAL A 175 -0.22 21.43 6.45
CA VAL A 175 -1.54 20.83 6.76
C VAL A 175 -1.64 19.43 6.13
N SER A 176 -1.27 19.29 4.87
CA SER A 176 -1.28 18.01 4.15
C SER A 176 -0.43 16.95 4.87
N GLN A 177 0.82 17.29 5.18
CA GLN A 177 1.74 16.36 5.86
C GLN A 177 1.29 16.01 7.28
N THR A 178 0.73 16.98 8.03
CA THR A 178 0.23 16.74 9.38
C THR A 178 -1.00 15.84 9.38
N VAL A 179 -1.99 16.13 8.54
CA VAL A 179 -3.22 15.33 8.44
C VAL A 179 -2.89 13.89 7.99
N PHE A 180 -2.05 13.75 6.98
CA PHE A 180 -1.59 12.44 6.51
C PHE A 180 -0.80 11.70 7.61
N GLY A 181 0.11 12.37 8.29
CA GLY A 181 0.91 11.82 9.39
C GLY A 181 0.04 11.32 10.54
N ILE A 182 -0.95 12.09 10.96
CA ILE A 182 -1.93 11.68 12.00
C ILE A 182 -2.69 10.42 11.54
N GLY A 183 -3.13 10.37 10.27
CA GLY A 183 -3.80 9.20 9.72
C GLY A 183 -2.92 7.94 9.75
N VAL A 184 -1.67 8.07 9.35
CA VAL A 184 -0.68 6.95 9.38
C VAL A 184 -0.40 6.50 10.81
N LEU A 185 -0.24 7.42 11.76
CA LEU A 185 -0.07 7.10 13.18
C LEU A 185 -1.30 6.39 13.75
N GLY A 186 -2.50 6.87 13.44
CA GLY A 186 -3.75 6.23 13.88
C GLY A 186 -3.88 4.80 13.35
N MET A 187 -3.53 4.58 12.08
CA MET A 187 -3.53 3.25 11.47
C MET A 187 -2.50 2.32 12.13
N ALA A 188 -1.28 2.82 12.38
CA ALA A 188 -0.23 2.05 13.03
C ALA A 188 -0.62 1.64 14.46
N LEU A 189 -1.15 2.57 15.26
CA LEU A 189 -1.62 2.30 16.62
C LEU A 189 -2.77 1.29 16.63
N SER A 190 -3.76 1.46 15.75
CA SER A 190 -4.85 0.51 15.59
C SER A 190 -4.36 -0.90 15.27
N THR A 191 -3.40 -1.01 14.35
CA THR A 191 -2.82 -2.31 13.97
C THR A 191 -2.10 -2.97 15.13
N ILE A 192 -1.31 -2.22 15.88
CA ILE A 192 -0.59 -2.72 17.08
C ILE A 192 -1.59 -3.24 18.11
N ILE A 193 -2.65 -2.48 18.41
CA ILE A 193 -3.69 -2.89 19.37
C ILE A 193 -4.36 -4.18 18.93
N ILE A 194 -4.72 -4.29 17.66
CA ILE A 194 -5.36 -5.50 17.11
C ILE A 194 -4.41 -6.71 17.23
N LEU A 195 -3.15 -6.56 16.87
CA LEU A 195 -2.15 -7.64 16.99
C LEU A 195 -1.92 -8.06 18.43
N MET A 196 -1.88 -7.12 19.36
CA MET A 196 -1.79 -7.39 20.80
C MET A 196 -2.99 -8.19 21.30
N LEU A 197 -4.20 -7.84 20.88
CA LEU A 197 -5.41 -8.58 21.25
C LEU A 197 -5.41 -10.01 20.70
N ILE A 198 -5.08 -10.18 19.42
CA ILE A 198 -5.00 -11.48 18.76
C ILE A 198 -4.00 -12.38 19.50
N ASN A 199 -2.81 -11.85 19.77
CA ASN A 199 -1.78 -12.62 20.45
C ASN A 199 -2.20 -13.00 21.89
N GLY A 200 -2.89 -12.11 22.60
CA GLY A 200 -3.47 -12.39 23.90
C GLY A 200 -4.44 -13.56 23.85
N PHE A 201 -5.37 -13.58 22.92
CA PHE A 201 -6.31 -14.69 22.74
C PHE A 201 -5.60 -15.98 22.35
N THR A 202 -4.66 -15.92 21.41
CA THR A 202 -3.90 -17.09 20.96
C THR A 202 -3.13 -17.74 22.13
N VAL A 203 -2.39 -16.94 22.91
CA VAL A 203 -1.63 -17.44 24.07
C VAL A 203 -2.56 -18.04 25.12
N THR A 204 -3.71 -17.40 25.36
CA THR A 204 -4.70 -17.89 26.32
C THR A 204 -5.25 -19.25 25.91
N GLU A 205 -5.61 -19.43 24.66
CA GLU A 205 -6.12 -20.72 24.15
C GLU A 205 -5.05 -21.80 24.14
N MET A 206 -3.84 -21.48 23.70
CA MET A 206 -2.71 -22.44 23.71
C MET A 206 -2.39 -22.94 25.13
N MET A 207 -2.59 -22.12 26.14
CA MET A 207 -2.28 -22.44 27.54
C MET A 207 -3.51 -22.92 28.33
N GLY A 208 -4.69 -23.03 27.73
CA GLY A 208 -5.93 -23.39 28.40
C GLY A 208 -6.25 -22.44 29.57
N ALA A 209 -5.95 -21.15 29.44
CA ALA A 209 -6.10 -20.16 30.49
C ALA A 209 -7.38 -19.32 30.32
N GLU A 210 -7.78 -18.61 31.38
CA GLU A 210 -8.92 -17.73 31.31
C GLU A 210 -8.63 -16.42 30.55
N ILE A 211 -9.57 -16.00 29.72
CA ILE A 211 -9.52 -14.71 29.01
C ILE A 211 -9.56 -13.58 30.05
N GLY A 212 -8.63 -12.65 29.95
CA GLY A 212 -8.46 -11.54 30.91
C GLY A 212 -7.55 -11.84 32.09
N GLY A 213 -7.13 -13.09 32.28
CA GLY A 213 -6.15 -13.50 33.29
C GLY A 213 -4.72 -13.00 33.00
N MET A 214 -3.78 -13.31 33.89
CA MET A 214 -2.38 -12.85 33.78
C MET A 214 -1.73 -13.32 32.47
N LYS A 215 -1.96 -14.58 32.08
CA LYS A 215 -1.42 -15.16 30.84
C LYS A 215 -1.91 -14.41 29.59
N HIS A 216 -3.20 -14.02 29.58
CA HIS A 216 -3.76 -13.21 28.52
C HIS A 216 -3.09 -11.83 28.43
N LYS A 217 -2.88 -11.16 29.56
CA LYS A 217 -2.21 -9.86 29.62
C LYS A 217 -0.77 -9.93 29.13
N ILE A 218 0.00 -10.93 29.58
CA ILE A 218 1.37 -11.14 29.12
C ILE A 218 1.41 -11.41 27.62
N GLY A 219 0.57 -12.32 27.12
CA GLY A 219 0.45 -12.61 25.70
C GLY A 219 0.09 -11.38 24.86
N SER A 220 -0.78 -10.51 25.36
CA SER A 220 -1.17 -9.28 24.67
C SER A 220 -0.04 -8.25 24.59
N ILE A 221 0.80 -8.15 25.62
CA ILE A 221 1.89 -7.15 25.65
C ILE A 221 3.10 -7.57 24.80
N LEU A 222 3.32 -8.88 24.64
CA LEU A 222 4.51 -9.43 23.97
C LEU A 222 4.79 -8.84 22.58
N PRO A 223 3.81 -8.70 21.64
CA PRO A 223 4.06 -8.10 20.33
C PRO A 223 4.46 -6.61 20.40
N GLY A 224 3.95 -5.88 21.38
CA GLY A 224 4.31 -4.49 21.60
C GLY A 224 5.78 -4.36 22.02
N ILE A 225 6.23 -5.22 22.95
CA ILE A 225 7.63 -5.25 23.40
C ILE A 225 8.56 -5.68 22.26
N THR A 226 8.23 -6.75 21.54
CA THR A 226 9.07 -7.24 20.44
C THR A 226 9.17 -6.24 19.29
N GLY A 227 8.09 -5.52 19.00
CA GLY A 227 8.09 -4.44 18.01
C GLY A 227 8.96 -3.26 18.42
N ALA A 228 8.88 -2.83 19.68
CA ALA A 228 9.73 -1.77 20.23
C ALA A 228 11.21 -2.16 20.26
N LEU A 229 11.51 -3.39 20.70
CA LEU A 229 12.88 -3.92 20.69
C LEU A 229 13.44 -4.06 19.27
N GLY A 230 12.63 -4.54 18.32
CA GLY A 230 13.01 -4.61 16.91
C GLY A 230 13.44 -3.27 16.35
N PHE A 231 12.75 -2.18 16.69
CA PHE A 231 13.14 -0.84 16.32
C PHE A 231 14.52 -0.43 16.89
N LEU A 232 14.81 -0.81 18.12
CA LEU A 232 16.11 -0.50 18.77
C LEU A 232 17.29 -1.28 18.19
N PHE A 233 17.04 -2.48 17.62
CA PHE A 233 18.10 -3.33 17.04
C PHE A 233 18.32 -3.11 15.54
N LEU A 234 17.48 -2.36 14.87
CA LEU A 234 17.58 -2.05 13.42
C LEU A 234 18.40 -0.79 13.13
N TRP A 235 18.88 -0.10 14.17
CA TRP A 235 19.75 1.07 14.15
C TRP A 235 21.00 0.80 14.99
#